data_ad3be1509436aeb5fd73ffaee7e10f24
#
_entry.id   ad3be1509436aeb5fd73ffaee7e10f24
#
_cell.length_a   1.000
_cell.length_b   1.000
_cell.length_c   1.000
_cell.angle_alpha   90.00
_cell.angle_beta   90.00
_cell.angle_gamma   90.00
#
_symmetry.space_group_name_H-M   'P 1'
#
loop_
_entity.id
_entity.type
_entity.pdbx_description
1 polymer ?
#
loop_
_entity_poly.entity_id
_entity_poly.type
_entity_poly.pdbx_seq_one_letter_code
_entity_poly.pdbx_strand_id
1 'polypeptide(L)'
;VIGIVTDSSCDLPDEIVSRFGIEVVPLSIRFGDEELIDREQLSTAEFWRRCASSPELPSTAAPSPGRFEQSYRRLADAGRREIVTITLSGALSATIQSAELAAKAVAGDGISVTVVDSRTLTLGLGTILIACSELAEELGDLPGAYDSVVGLARDLVPRTRMFGALDTLENLKKGGRIGGAKALLATALSIKPLIEVRDGEVAQAGKQRTRSKALQFLVDKVASQQGRMEHLGVLHADCDDVDEFVARLQPYYDGEIVVGQIGPVIGAHTGRGTIGVAYHEK
;
A
#
# COMPACT_ATOMS: atom_id res chain seq x y z
N VAL A 1 -9.77 -19.55 -12.93
CA VAL A 1 -8.84 -18.40 -12.76
C VAL A 1 -9.25 -17.61 -11.52
N ILE A 2 -8.29 -17.36 -10.61
CA ILE A 2 -8.50 -16.64 -9.35
C ILE A 2 -8.59 -15.14 -9.63
N GLY A 3 -9.55 -14.45 -8.97
CA GLY A 3 -9.65 -12.99 -8.96
C GLY A 3 -8.82 -12.40 -7.82
N ILE A 4 -7.98 -11.40 -8.10
CA ILE A 4 -7.26 -10.63 -7.08
C ILE A 4 -7.89 -9.25 -6.97
N VAL A 5 -8.28 -8.87 -5.75
CA VAL A 5 -8.91 -7.58 -5.44
C VAL A 5 -8.09 -6.87 -4.36
N THR A 6 -7.98 -5.56 -4.50
CA THR A 6 -7.33 -4.70 -3.49
C THR A 6 -8.03 -3.34 -3.41
N ASP A 7 -7.50 -2.45 -2.62
CA ASP A 7 -7.91 -1.06 -2.57
C ASP A 7 -6.84 -0.11 -3.16
N SER A 8 -7.23 1.13 -3.43
CA SER A 8 -6.35 2.07 -4.14
C SER A 8 -5.14 2.57 -3.36
N SER A 9 -5.01 2.20 -2.09
CA SER A 9 -3.81 2.49 -1.30
C SER A 9 -2.63 1.57 -1.59
N CYS A 10 -2.76 0.61 -2.51
CA CYS A 10 -1.69 -0.31 -2.89
C CYS A 10 -0.53 0.39 -3.64
N ASP A 11 -0.80 1.55 -4.24
CA ASP A 11 0.16 2.38 -4.99
C ASP A 11 0.96 1.62 -6.06
N LEU A 12 0.40 0.52 -6.56
CA LEU A 12 0.97 -0.20 -7.70
C LEU A 12 0.86 0.62 -8.97
N PRO A 13 1.92 0.62 -9.82
CA PRO A 13 1.84 1.14 -11.17
C PRO A 13 0.70 0.51 -11.98
N ASP A 14 0.05 1.32 -12.84
CA ASP A 14 -1.10 0.87 -13.63
C ASP A 14 -0.73 -0.26 -14.61
N GLU A 15 0.54 -0.32 -15.06
CA GLU A 15 1.07 -1.39 -15.89
C GLU A 15 1.04 -2.74 -15.16
N ILE A 16 1.40 -2.77 -13.88
CA ILE A 16 1.38 -3.99 -13.04
C ILE A 16 -0.06 -4.39 -12.75
N VAL A 17 -0.91 -3.42 -12.37
CA VAL A 17 -2.35 -3.66 -12.13
C VAL A 17 -3.00 -4.29 -13.36
N SER A 18 -2.73 -3.72 -14.56
CA SER A 18 -3.27 -4.19 -15.83
C SER A 18 -2.72 -5.55 -16.24
N ARG A 19 -1.40 -5.78 -16.08
CA ARG A 19 -0.74 -7.04 -16.41
C ARG A 19 -1.37 -8.22 -15.68
N PHE A 20 -1.59 -8.08 -14.37
CA PHE A 20 -2.15 -9.15 -13.54
C PHE A 20 -3.67 -9.15 -13.48
N GLY A 21 -4.33 -8.13 -14.06
CA GLY A 21 -5.78 -7.97 -13.98
C GLY A 21 -6.29 -7.86 -12.55
N ILE A 22 -5.53 -7.12 -11.72
CA ILE A 22 -5.89 -6.83 -10.32
C ILE A 22 -7.06 -5.84 -10.32
N GLU A 23 -8.13 -6.16 -9.63
CA GLU A 23 -9.26 -5.27 -9.45
C GLU A 23 -9.00 -4.33 -8.27
N VAL A 24 -8.94 -3.02 -8.53
CA VAL A 24 -8.67 -2.01 -7.51
C VAL A 24 -9.95 -1.28 -7.13
N VAL A 25 -10.34 -1.37 -5.86
CA VAL A 25 -11.51 -0.66 -5.30
C VAL A 25 -11.04 0.68 -4.72
N PRO A 26 -11.48 1.82 -5.29
CA PRO A 26 -10.97 3.12 -4.90
C PRO A 26 -11.54 3.62 -3.57
N LEU A 27 -10.66 4.26 -2.77
CA LEU A 27 -11.05 5.08 -1.63
C LEU A 27 -11.48 6.48 -2.11
N SER A 28 -12.05 7.28 -1.19
CA SER A 28 -12.39 8.67 -1.45
C SER A 28 -11.42 9.62 -0.77
N ILE A 29 -11.19 10.76 -1.41
CA ILE A 29 -10.40 11.89 -0.89
C ILE A 29 -11.31 13.10 -0.81
N ARG A 30 -11.29 13.80 0.32
CA ARG A 30 -12.09 14.99 0.54
C ARG A 30 -11.21 16.22 0.74
N PHE A 31 -11.44 17.25 -0.07
CA PHE A 31 -10.90 18.60 0.07
C PHE A 31 -12.04 19.54 0.49
N GLY A 32 -12.09 19.92 1.76
CA GLY A 32 -13.24 20.67 2.30
C GLY A 32 -14.54 19.87 2.11
N ASP A 33 -15.48 20.45 1.33
CA ASP A 33 -16.77 19.82 1.02
C ASP A 33 -16.77 18.96 -0.26
N GLU A 34 -15.69 19.00 -1.05
CA GLU A 34 -15.56 18.24 -2.30
C GLU A 34 -15.01 16.85 -2.00
N GLU A 35 -15.76 15.80 -2.34
CA GLU A 35 -15.34 14.42 -2.27
C GLU A 35 -15.05 13.87 -3.67
N LEU A 36 -13.87 13.31 -3.86
CA LEU A 36 -13.36 12.77 -5.13
C LEU A 36 -12.95 11.32 -4.95
N ILE A 37 -13.25 10.51 -5.96
CA ILE A 37 -12.88 9.09 -6.01
C ILE A 37 -11.45 8.97 -6.54
N ASP A 38 -10.59 8.33 -5.75
CA ASP A 38 -9.20 8.06 -6.12
C ASP A 38 -9.12 7.25 -7.42
N ARG A 39 -8.15 7.57 -8.29
CA ARG A 39 -7.94 6.98 -9.63
C ARG A 39 -9.07 7.21 -10.65
N GLU A 40 -10.31 7.49 -10.22
CA GLU A 40 -11.45 7.75 -11.15
C GLU A 40 -11.61 9.25 -11.41
N GLN A 41 -11.59 10.07 -10.38
CA GLN A 41 -11.85 11.51 -10.42
C GLN A 41 -10.66 12.36 -10.00
N LEU A 42 -9.68 11.73 -9.38
CA LEU A 42 -8.49 12.38 -8.86
C LEU A 42 -7.24 11.57 -9.24
N SER A 43 -6.43 12.14 -10.14
CA SER A 43 -5.09 11.59 -10.42
C SER A 43 -4.08 11.97 -9.32
N THR A 44 -3.01 11.20 -9.19
CA THR A 44 -1.93 11.50 -8.23
C THR A 44 -1.29 12.87 -8.50
N ALA A 45 -1.09 13.25 -9.76
CA ALA A 45 -0.54 14.56 -10.11
C ALA A 45 -1.47 15.71 -9.70
N GLU A 46 -2.79 15.59 -9.96
CA GLU A 46 -3.78 16.58 -9.55
C GLU A 46 -3.88 16.68 -8.02
N PHE A 47 -3.79 15.54 -7.31
CA PHE A 47 -3.76 15.51 -5.86
C PHE A 47 -2.61 16.35 -5.30
N TRP A 48 -1.38 16.13 -5.77
CA TRP A 48 -0.22 16.90 -5.29
C TRP A 48 -0.31 18.37 -5.64
N ARG A 49 -0.87 18.70 -6.81
CA ARG A 49 -1.13 20.10 -7.21
C ARG A 49 -2.12 20.78 -6.26
N ARG A 50 -3.22 20.10 -5.92
CA ARG A 50 -4.23 20.62 -4.97
C ARG A 50 -3.65 20.76 -3.57
N CYS A 51 -2.91 19.80 -3.07
CA CYS A 51 -2.24 19.88 -1.76
C CYS A 51 -1.29 21.08 -1.67
N ALA A 52 -0.59 21.43 -2.73
CA ALA A 52 0.31 22.57 -2.76
C ALA A 52 -0.41 23.92 -2.69
N SER A 53 -1.67 23.99 -3.14
CA SER A 53 -2.49 25.21 -3.17
C SER A 53 -3.52 25.32 -2.05
N SER A 54 -3.74 24.22 -1.30
CA SER A 54 -4.75 24.17 -0.22
C SER A 54 -4.11 24.49 1.14
N PRO A 55 -4.74 25.35 1.94
CA PRO A 55 -4.31 25.59 3.32
C PRO A 55 -4.72 24.43 4.26
N GLU A 56 -5.66 23.59 3.84
CA GLU A 56 -6.18 22.48 4.62
C GLU A 56 -5.70 21.15 4.04
N LEU A 57 -5.38 20.23 4.93
CA LEU A 57 -5.02 18.86 4.52
C LEU A 57 -6.29 18.09 4.10
N PRO A 58 -6.21 17.33 3.01
CA PRO A 58 -7.31 16.44 2.62
C PRO A 58 -7.53 15.34 3.66
N SER A 59 -8.76 14.85 3.73
CA SER A 59 -9.13 13.65 4.49
C SER A 59 -9.46 12.48 3.56
N THR A 60 -9.45 11.27 4.11
CA THR A 60 -9.71 10.04 3.34
C THR A 60 -10.88 9.28 3.92
N ALA A 61 -11.62 8.56 3.08
CA ALA A 61 -12.68 7.67 3.50
C ALA A 61 -12.55 6.29 2.84
N ALA A 62 -12.86 5.24 3.61
CA ALA A 62 -12.90 3.87 3.10
C ALA A 62 -14.01 3.72 2.04
N PRO A 63 -13.86 2.80 1.09
CA PRO A 63 -14.92 2.48 0.12
C PRO A 63 -16.13 1.91 0.84
N SER A 64 -17.32 2.13 0.28
CA SER A 64 -18.52 1.44 0.79
C SER A 64 -18.48 -0.07 0.47
N PRO A 65 -19.19 -0.91 1.24
CA PRO A 65 -19.33 -2.33 0.92
C PRO A 65 -19.86 -2.57 -0.51
N GLY A 66 -20.77 -1.73 -0.99
CA GLY A 66 -21.33 -1.82 -2.34
C GLY A 66 -20.28 -1.68 -3.46
N ARG A 67 -19.18 -0.93 -3.24
CA ARG A 67 -18.07 -0.83 -4.20
C ARG A 67 -17.34 -2.18 -4.32
N PHE A 68 -17.05 -2.84 -3.21
CA PHE A 68 -16.45 -4.18 -3.23
C PHE A 68 -17.41 -5.22 -3.83
N GLU A 69 -18.69 -5.17 -3.46
CA GLU A 69 -19.68 -6.08 -4.02
C GLU A 69 -19.75 -5.98 -5.56
N GLN A 70 -19.76 -4.77 -6.12
CA GLN A 70 -19.71 -4.55 -7.56
C GLN A 70 -18.46 -5.16 -8.20
N SER A 71 -17.29 -5.02 -7.57
CA SER A 71 -16.04 -5.60 -8.04
C SER A 71 -16.08 -7.13 -8.02
N TYR A 72 -16.59 -7.73 -6.94
CA TYR A 72 -16.74 -9.18 -6.85
C TYR A 72 -17.68 -9.75 -7.91
N ARG A 73 -18.80 -9.07 -8.18
CA ARG A 73 -19.76 -9.47 -9.21
C ARG A 73 -19.14 -9.34 -10.60
N ARG A 74 -18.43 -8.25 -10.92
CA ARG A 74 -17.72 -8.09 -12.21
C ARG A 74 -16.73 -9.23 -12.47
N LEU A 75 -15.95 -9.60 -11.46
CA LEU A 75 -15.01 -10.72 -11.57
C LEU A 75 -15.74 -12.05 -11.78
N ALA A 76 -16.82 -12.28 -11.04
CA ALA A 76 -17.62 -13.50 -11.18
C ALA A 76 -18.27 -13.61 -12.55
N ASP A 77 -18.78 -12.52 -13.12
CA ASP A 77 -19.35 -12.45 -14.47
C ASP A 77 -18.27 -12.70 -15.55
N ALA A 78 -17.01 -12.36 -15.26
CA ALA A 78 -15.84 -12.70 -16.08
C ALA A 78 -15.31 -14.13 -15.83
N GLY A 79 -16.03 -14.96 -15.06
CA GLY A 79 -15.68 -16.36 -14.76
C GLY A 79 -14.72 -16.54 -13.58
N ARG A 80 -14.34 -15.49 -12.87
CA ARG A 80 -13.46 -15.53 -11.70
C ARG A 80 -14.30 -15.53 -10.42
N ARG A 81 -14.75 -16.72 -10.00
CA ARG A 81 -15.64 -16.87 -8.83
C ARG A 81 -14.93 -17.16 -7.52
N GLU A 82 -13.65 -17.47 -7.57
CA GLU A 82 -12.75 -17.57 -6.42
C GLU A 82 -11.91 -16.30 -6.36
N ILE A 83 -12.09 -15.50 -5.30
CA ILE A 83 -11.54 -14.15 -5.20
C ILE A 83 -10.73 -14.01 -3.90
N VAL A 84 -9.50 -13.56 -4.02
CA VAL A 84 -8.66 -13.17 -2.88
C VAL A 84 -8.60 -11.66 -2.82
N THR A 85 -9.15 -11.09 -1.75
CA THR A 85 -9.13 -9.64 -1.49
C THR A 85 -8.08 -9.35 -0.44
N ILE A 86 -7.11 -8.50 -0.77
CA ILE A 86 -6.06 -8.08 0.16
C ILE A 86 -6.16 -6.57 0.30
N THR A 87 -6.43 -6.09 1.52
CA THR A 87 -6.64 -4.66 1.81
C THR A 87 -5.49 -4.08 2.62
N LEU A 88 -5.41 -2.73 2.63
CA LEU A 88 -4.53 -2.06 3.58
C LEU A 88 -4.91 -2.44 5.02
N SER A 89 -3.98 -2.15 5.94
CA SER A 89 -4.13 -2.47 7.38
C SER A 89 -5.48 -2.04 7.97
N GLY A 90 -6.16 -3.00 8.58
CA GLY A 90 -7.40 -2.78 9.33
C GLY A 90 -7.22 -1.92 10.59
N ALA A 91 -5.99 -1.76 11.09
CA ALA A 91 -5.67 -0.83 12.18
C ALA A 91 -5.64 0.65 11.70
N LEU A 92 -5.48 0.89 10.40
CA LEU A 92 -5.39 2.23 9.82
C LEU A 92 -6.67 2.67 9.11
N SER A 93 -7.49 1.73 8.63
CA SER A 93 -8.68 2.01 7.84
C SER A 93 -9.78 0.97 8.04
N ALA A 94 -11.03 1.40 7.92
CA ALA A 94 -12.21 0.52 7.89
C ALA A 94 -12.42 -0.22 6.55
N THR A 95 -11.47 -0.15 5.62
CA THR A 95 -11.60 -0.75 4.27
C THR A 95 -11.84 -2.26 4.35
N ILE A 96 -11.15 -2.96 5.25
CA ILE A 96 -11.33 -4.41 5.43
C ILE A 96 -12.76 -4.76 5.83
N GLN A 97 -13.39 -3.99 6.74
CA GLN A 97 -14.77 -4.25 7.15
C GLN A 97 -15.75 -4.12 5.98
N SER A 98 -15.52 -3.15 5.08
CA SER A 98 -16.30 -3.00 3.86
C SER A 98 -16.16 -4.20 2.92
N ALA A 99 -14.93 -4.70 2.75
CA ALA A 99 -14.63 -5.88 1.93
C ALA A 99 -15.29 -7.15 2.51
N GLU A 100 -15.22 -7.34 3.84
CA GLU A 100 -15.83 -8.48 4.54
C GLU A 100 -17.37 -8.47 4.46
N LEU A 101 -18.00 -7.29 4.59
CA LEU A 101 -19.44 -7.15 4.43
C LEU A 101 -19.88 -7.50 3.01
N ALA A 102 -19.14 -7.02 2.00
CA ALA A 102 -19.39 -7.35 0.61
C ALA A 102 -19.19 -8.86 0.32
N ALA A 103 -18.15 -9.47 0.88
CA ALA A 103 -17.90 -10.91 0.74
C ALA A 103 -19.07 -11.74 1.28
N LYS A 104 -19.63 -11.36 2.43
CA LYS A 104 -20.83 -11.99 2.99
C LYS A 104 -22.06 -11.81 2.10
N ALA A 105 -22.22 -10.63 1.48
CA ALA A 105 -23.37 -10.33 0.63
C ALA A 105 -23.39 -11.19 -0.64
N VAL A 106 -22.23 -11.53 -1.22
CA VAL A 106 -22.14 -12.31 -2.47
C VAL A 106 -21.99 -13.81 -2.25
N ALA A 107 -21.82 -14.29 -1.01
CA ALA A 107 -21.58 -15.71 -0.73
C ALA A 107 -22.74 -16.62 -1.22
N GLY A 108 -23.99 -16.12 -1.16
CA GLY A 108 -25.18 -16.84 -1.66
C GLY A 108 -25.23 -17.01 -3.16
N ASP A 109 -24.43 -16.27 -3.92
CA ASP A 109 -24.42 -16.26 -5.40
C ASP A 109 -23.35 -17.19 -5.99
N GLY A 110 -22.75 -18.05 -5.17
CA GLY A 110 -21.69 -18.97 -5.57
C GLY A 110 -20.35 -18.26 -5.86
N ILE A 111 -20.11 -17.12 -5.19
CA ILE A 111 -18.86 -16.37 -5.25
C ILE A 111 -18.11 -16.58 -3.93
N SER A 112 -16.93 -17.17 -4.01
CA SER A 112 -16.06 -17.41 -2.85
C SER A 112 -15.08 -16.27 -2.70
N VAL A 113 -15.15 -15.51 -1.61
CA VAL A 113 -14.22 -14.40 -1.34
C VAL A 113 -13.52 -14.62 0.00
N THR A 114 -12.19 -14.66 -0.03
CA THR A 114 -11.37 -14.58 1.19
C THR A 114 -10.77 -13.17 1.29
N VAL A 115 -11.02 -12.51 2.42
CA VAL A 115 -10.44 -11.19 2.72
C VAL A 115 -9.25 -11.36 3.67
N VAL A 116 -8.12 -10.75 3.31
CA VAL A 116 -6.87 -10.77 4.07
C VAL A 116 -6.48 -9.35 4.45
N ASP A 117 -6.25 -9.11 5.74
CA ASP A 117 -5.63 -7.89 6.24
C ASP A 117 -4.12 -7.96 5.97
N SER A 118 -3.62 -7.10 5.09
CA SER A 118 -2.18 -7.06 4.82
C SER A 118 -1.35 -6.56 6.00
N ARG A 119 -1.97 -5.90 6.96
CA ARG A 119 -1.32 -5.20 8.08
C ARG A 119 -0.22 -4.24 7.64
N THR A 120 -0.32 -3.76 6.40
CA THR A 120 0.61 -2.80 5.78
C THR A 120 -0.17 -1.87 4.83
N LEU A 121 0.52 -1.13 3.98
CA LEU A 121 -0.05 -0.17 3.04
C LEU A 121 0.90 0.08 1.87
N THR A 122 0.49 0.86 0.87
CA THR A 122 1.28 1.23 -0.31
C THR A 122 2.02 0.02 -0.91
N LEU A 123 3.29 0.10 -1.27
CA LEU A 123 4.00 -1.04 -1.84
C LEU A 123 4.26 -2.20 -0.86
N GLY A 124 4.05 -2.03 0.45
CA GLY A 124 3.98 -3.18 1.35
C GLY A 124 2.81 -4.09 0.99
N LEU A 125 1.63 -3.50 0.73
CA LEU A 125 0.47 -4.20 0.18
C LEU A 125 0.72 -4.59 -1.29
N GLY A 126 1.30 -3.69 -2.09
CA GLY A 126 1.56 -3.91 -3.50
C GLY A 126 2.45 -5.12 -3.78
N THR A 127 3.50 -5.34 -2.99
CA THR A 127 4.39 -6.50 -3.16
C THR A 127 3.71 -7.82 -2.80
N ILE A 128 2.82 -7.85 -1.81
CA ILE A 128 1.98 -9.04 -1.52
C ILE A 128 1.07 -9.34 -2.72
N LEU A 129 0.46 -8.31 -3.32
CA LEU A 129 -0.40 -8.47 -4.48
C LEU A 129 0.36 -9.04 -5.69
N ILE A 130 1.58 -8.57 -5.95
CA ILE A 130 2.44 -9.09 -7.03
C ILE A 130 2.70 -10.57 -6.80
N ALA A 131 3.20 -10.96 -5.63
CA ALA A 131 3.52 -12.35 -5.31
C ALA A 131 2.29 -13.27 -5.42
N CYS A 132 1.13 -12.83 -4.91
CA CYS A 132 -0.12 -13.59 -5.03
C CYS A 132 -0.60 -13.71 -6.48
N SER A 133 -0.42 -12.67 -7.29
CA SER A 133 -0.80 -12.70 -8.70
C SER A 133 0.10 -13.60 -9.52
N GLU A 134 1.42 -13.57 -9.28
CA GLU A 134 2.39 -14.48 -9.90
C GLU A 134 2.05 -15.95 -9.59
N LEU A 135 1.77 -16.27 -8.32
CA LEU A 135 1.36 -17.63 -7.95
C LEU A 135 0.02 -18.01 -8.57
N ALA A 136 -0.94 -17.09 -8.65
CA ALA A 136 -2.23 -17.36 -9.29
C ALA A 136 -2.09 -17.65 -10.79
N GLU A 137 -1.17 -16.95 -11.50
CA GLU A 137 -0.85 -17.21 -12.89
C GLU A 137 -0.15 -18.58 -13.07
N GLU A 138 0.82 -18.89 -12.19
CA GLU A 138 1.56 -20.15 -12.23
C GLU A 138 0.64 -21.37 -12.02
N LEU A 139 -0.25 -21.29 -11.04
CA LEU A 139 -1.15 -22.40 -10.70
C LEU A 139 -2.37 -22.50 -11.63
N GLY A 140 -2.81 -21.39 -12.22
CA GLY A 140 -3.98 -21.35 -13.11
C GLY A 140 -5.24 -21.95 -12.47
N ASP A 141 -5.79 -22.99 -13.13
CA ASP A 141 -7.02 -23.70 -12.69
C ASP A 141 -6.70 -25.02 -11.96
N LEU A 142 -5.49 -25.20 -11.45
CA LEU A 142 -5.14 -26.41 -10.70
C LEU A 142 -5.98 -26.52 -9.41
N PRO A 143 -6.39 -27.76 -9.02
CA PRO A 143 -7.07 -27.95 -7.75
C PRO A 143 -6.25 -27.43 -6.56
N GLY A 144 -6.86 -26.64 -5.70
CA GLY A 144 -6.20 -26.05 -4.54
C GLY A 144 -5.41 -24.75 -4.82
N ALA A 145 -5.43 -24.24 -6.05
CA ALA A 145 -4.78 -22.97 -6.41
C ALA A 145 -5.27 -21.82 -5.54
N TYR A 146 -6.57 -21.73 -5.33
CA TYR A 146 -7.18 -20.70 -4.48
C TYR A 146 -6.64 -20.74 -3.04
N ASP A 147 -6.64 -21.92 -2.41
CA ASP A 147 -6.14 -22.07 -1.05
C ASP A 147 -4.64 -21.77 -0.96
N SER A 148 -3.88 -22.10 -2.00
CA SER A 148 -2.45 -21.80 -2.09
C SER A 148 -2.18 -20.30 -2.14
N VAL A 149 -2.95 -19.54 -2.93
CA VAL A 149 -2.83 -18.07 -3.01
C VAL A 149 -3.24 -17.41 -1.69
N VAL A 150 -4.33 -17.87 -1.07
CA VAL A 150 -4.74 -17.40 0.27
C VAL A 150 -3.65 -17.71 1.31
N GLY A 151 -3.07 -18.91 1.24
CA GLY A 151 -1.98 -19.34 2.12
C GLY A 151 -0.76 -18.43 1.97
N LEU A 152 -0.33 -18.14 0.73
CA LEU A 152 0.77 -17.23 0.44
C LEU A 152 0.49 -15.82 0.97
N ALA A 153 -0.70 -15.27 0.70
CA ALA A 153 -1.06 -13.94 1.20
C ALA A 153 -0.91 -13.85 2.72
N ARG A 154 -1.40 -14.85 3.46
CA ARG A 154 -1.29 -14.91 4.92
C ARG A 154 0.14 -15.10 5.43
N ASP A 155 0.96 -15.89 4.72
CA ASP A 155 2.37 -16.11 5.05
C ASP A 155 3.20 -14.83 4.86
N LEU A 156 2.96 -14.07 3.80
CA LEU A 156 3.69 -12.84 3.50
C LEU A 156 3.38 -11.70 4.48
N VAL A 157 2.18 -11.64 5.05
CA VAL A 157 1.81 -10.57 5.99
C VAL A 157 2.84 -10.38 7.12
N PRO A 158 3.18 -11.39 7.94
CA PRO A 158 4.16 -11.23 9.02
C PRO A 158 5.61 -11.06 8.51
N ARG A 159 5.90 -11.42 7.27
CA ARG A 159 7.23 -11.30 6.65
C ARG A 159 7.44 -9.97 5.92
N THR A 160 6.39 -9.20 5.70
CA THR A 160 6.48 -7.89 5.05
C THR A 160 7.09 -6.86 5.96
N ARG A 161 8.10 -6.16 5.46
CA ARG A 161 8.76 -5.02 6.11
C ARG A 161 8.55 -3.77 5.29
N MET A 162 8.24 -2.69 5.97
CA MET A 162 8.05 -1.38 5.34
C MET A 162 8.66 -0.29 6.19
N PHE A 163 9.50 0.55 5.58
CA PHE A 163 10.14 1.70 6.20
C PHE A 163 9.93 2.94 5.36
N GLY A 164 9.76 4.09 6.01
CA GLY A 164 9.60 5.38 5.33
C GLY A 164 10.39 6.49 6.00
N ALA A 165 10.87 7.41 5.19
CA ALA A 165 11.42 8.69 5.61
C ALA A 165 10.45 9.79 5.20
N LEU A 166 10.02 10.61 6.17
CA LEU A 166 9.05 11.67 5.98
C LEU A 166 9.73 13.05 6.15
N ASP A 167 9.13 14.04 5.53
CA ASP A 167 9.54 15.44 5.76
C ASP A 167 8.96 16.00 7.05
N THR A 168 7.75 15.55 7.44
CA THR A 168 7.04 15.98 8.64
C THR A 168 6.10 14.90 9.15
N LEU A 169 5.72 14.98 10.42
CA LEU A 169 4.66 14.15 11.03
C LEU A 169 3.29 14.84 11.11
N GLU A 170 3.19 16.08 10.63
CA GLU A 170 1.97 16.87 10.76
C GLU A 170 0.76 16.20 10.10
N ASN A 171 0.95 15.64 8.90
CA ASN A 171 -0.11 14.95 8.18
C ASN A 171 -0.59 13.70 8.93
N LEU A 172 0.33 12.87 9.41
CA LEU A 172 0.01 11.69 10.23
C LEU A 172 -0.72 12.06 11.52
N LYS A 173 -0.28 13.16 12.17
CA LYS A 173 -0.89 13.66 13.40
C LYS A 173 -2.31 14.16 13.16
N LYS A 174 -2.51 15.03 12.16
CA LYS A 174 -3.82 15.60 11.81
C LYS A 174 -4.78 14.52 11.30
N GLY A 175 -4.27 13.57 10.52
CA GLY A 175 -5.03 12.42 10.04
C GLY A 175 -5.33 11.35 11.09
N GLY A 176 -4.76 11.44 12.29
CA GLY A 176 -4.97 10.49 13.38
C GLY A 176 -4.29 9.11 13.19
N ARG A 177 -3.42 8.95 12.18
CA ARG A 177 -2.72 7.69 11.86
C ARG A 177 -1.26 7.68 12.33
N ILE A 178 -0.88 8.60 13.21
CA ILE A 178 0.49 8.73 13.72
C ILE A 178 0.98 7.55 14.58
N GLY A 179 0.07 6.80 15.20
CA GLY A 179 0.41 5.59 15.97
C GLY A 179 1.55 5.82 16.99
N GLY A 180 2.47 4.87 17.05
CA GLY A 180 3.66 4.92 17.91
C GLY A 180 4.68 6.00 17.53
N ALA A 181 4.60 6.58 16.33
CA ALA A 181 5.48 7.68 15.92
C ALA A 181 5.21 9.00 16.67
N LYS A 182 4.15 9.07 17.51
CA LYS A 182 3.88 10.21 18.41
C LYS A 182 5.09 10.59 19.28
N ALA A 183 5.93 9.62 19.64
CA ALA A 183 7.12 9.85 20.42
C ALA A 183 8.13 10.79 19.73
N LEU A 184 8.11 10.87 18.39
CA LEU A 184 8.97 11.78 17.64
C LEU A 184 8.49 13.24 17.66
N LEU A 185 7.24 13.52 18.04
CA LEU A 185 6.70 14.90 18.10
C LEU A 185 7.41 15.74 19.18
N ALA A 186 7.94 15.11 20.22
CA ALA A 186 8.65 15.82 21.29
C ALA A 186 10.07 16.24 20.89
N THR A 187 10.54 15.90 19.69
CA THR A 187 11.89 16.21 19.23
C THR A 187 11.91 17.53 18.46
N ALA A 188 13.06 18.24 18.53
CA ALA A 188 13.23 19.59 17.99
C ALA A 188 12.83 19.71 16.51
N LEU A 189 12.32 20.87 16.14
CA LEU A 189 12.15 21.36 14.77
C LEU A 189 13.40 21.06 13.92
N SER A 190 13.23 20.48 12.74
CA SER A 190 14.27 20.14 11.76
C SER A 190 14.83 18.72 11.83
N ILE A 191 13.95 17.75 12.03
CA ILE A 191 14.30 16.33 11.82
C ILE A 191 13.56 15.77 10.60
N LYS A 192 14.12 14.71 10.02
CA LYS A 192 13.44 13.81 9.08
C LYS A 192 13.00 12.58 9.87
N PRO A 193 11.69 12.44 10.16
CA PRO A 193 11.17 11.28 10.86
C PRO A 193 11.36 10.01 10.04
N LEU A 194 11.75 8.94 10.70
CA LEU A 194 11.81 7.59 10.14
C LEU A 194 10.74 6.75 10.80
N ILE A 195 9.89 6.17 9.99
CA ILE A 195 8.79 5.31 10.43
C ILE A 195 8.93 3.91 9.86
N GLU A 196 8.28 2.97 10.51
CA GLU A 196 8.02 1.63 9.98
C GLU A 196 6.53 1.31 10.16
N VAL A 197 6.03 0.35 9.41
CA VAL A 197 4.74 -0.26 9.70
C VAL A 197 5.01 -1.54 10.48
N ARG A 198 4.51 -1.58 11.71
CA ARG A 198 4.67 -2.69 12.63
C ARG A 198 3.31 -3.07 13.19
N ASP A 199 2.96 -4.33 13.12
CA ASP A 199 1.69 -4.85 13.61
C ASP A 199 0.45 -4.13 13.02
N GLY A 200 0.58 -3.62 11.80
CA GLY A 200 -0.48 -2.90 11.10
C GLY A 200 -0.55 -1.41 11.43
N GLU A 201 0.28 -0.89 12.32
CA GLU A 201 0.28 0.51 12.75
C GLU A 201 1.59 1.22 12.38
N VAL A 202 1.51 2.56 12.29
CA VAL A 202 2.71 3.39 12.13
C VAL A 202 3.49 3.42 13.44
N ALA A 203 4.75 3.00 13.38
CA ALA A 203 5.68 2.97 14.50
C ALA A 203 6.92 3.84 14.21
N GLN A 204 7.61 4.24 15.28
CA GLN A 204 8.87 4.96 15.17
C GLN A 204 9.99 3.99 14.78
N ALA A 205 10.71 4.29 13.69
CA ALA A 205 11.95 3.60 13.30
C ALA A 205 13.21 4.41 13.63
N GLY A 206 13.08 5.73 13.80
CA GLY A 206 14.19 6.60 14.14
C GLY A 206 13.98 8.06 13.72
N LYS A 207 15.06 8.80 13.64
CA LYS A 207 15.09 10.18 13.15
C LYS A 207 16.46 10.53 12.58
N GLN A 208 16.48 11.38 11.56
CA GLN A 208 17.69 11.93 10.98
C GLN A 208 17.59 13.47 10.88
N ARG A 209 18.72 14.14 10.70
CA ARG A 209 18.73 15.60 10.56
C ARG A 209 18.65 16.05 9.11
N THR A 210 19.03 15.20 8.17
CA THR A 210 19.06 15.54 6.74
C THR A 210 18.41 14.45 5.91
N ARG A 211 17.88 14.82 4.74
CA ARG A 211 17.31 13.86 3.77
C ARG A 211 18.34 12.80 3.37
N SER A 212 19.58 13.19 3.06
CA SER A 212 20.63 12.24 2.68
C SER A 212 20.85 11.15 3.74
N LYS A 213 20.88 11.52 5.04
CA LYS A 213 20.99 10.53 6.12
C LYS A 213 19.75 9.68 6.29
N ALA A 214 18.56 10.24 6.00
CA ALA A 214 17.32 9.49 6.02
C ALA A 214 17.27 8.45 4.88
N LEU A 215 17.69 8.82 3.67
CA LEU A 215 17.84 7.88 2.56
C LEU A 215 18.89 6.80 2.87
N GLN A 216 20.02 7.18 3.48
CA GLN A 216 21.05 6.20 3.88
C GLN A 216 20.50 5.17 4.88
N PHE A 217 19.69 5.60 5.83
CA PHE A 217 19.00 4.65 6.75
C PHE A 217 18.17 3.62 6.00
N LEU A 218 17.41 4.03 4.97
CA LEU A 218 16.62 3.10 4.16
C LEU A 218 17.52 2.16 3.35
N VAL A 219 18.61 2.66 2.78
CA VAL A 219 19.62 1.83 2.11
C VAL A 219 20.20 0.81 3.07
N ASP A 220 20.57 1.21 4.28
CA ASP A 220 21.13 0.31 5.30
C ASP A 220 20.13 -0.79 5.69
N LYS A 221 18.82 -0.49 5.73
CA LYS A 221 17.77 -1.49 5.96
C LYS A 221 17.76 -2.56 4.88
N VAL A 222 17.79 -2.15 3.61
CA VAL A 222 17.83 -3.07 2.47
C VAL A 222 19.14 -3.85 2.43
N ALA A 223 20.28 -3.16 2.58
CA ALA A 223 21.60 -3.78 2.59
C ALA A 223 21.73 -4.87 3.67
N SER A 224 21.17 -4.63 4.86
CA SER A 224 21.18 -5.61 5.95
C SER A 224 20.40 -6.89 5.65
N GLN A 225 19.55 -6.88 4.61
CA GLN A 225 18.72 -8.00 4.16
C GLN A 225 19.19 -8.61 2.84
N GLN A 226 20.36 -8.21 2.31
CA GLN A 226 20.87 -8.74 1.06
C GLN A 226 20.87 -10.28 1.04
N GLY A 227 20.31 -10.86 -0.03
CA GLY A 227 20.15 -12.31 -0.19
C GLY A 227 19.04 -12.96 0.67
N ARG A 228 18.40 -12.20 1.59
CA ARG A 228 17.35 -12.66 2.51
C ARG A 228 16.01 -11.96 2.31
N MET A 229 15.85 -11.24 1.22
CA MET A 229 14.59 -10.57 0.87
C MET A 229 14.13 -10.93 -0.53
N GLU A 230 12.86 -10.72 -0.78
CA GLU A 230 12.20 -10.83 -2.07
C GLU A 230 11.19 -9.68 -2.26
N HIS A 231 10.81 -9.39 -3.53
CA HIS A 231 9.84 -8.36 -3.89
C HIS A 231 10.15 -6.98 -3.30
N LEU A 232 11.34 -6.44 -3.61
CA LEU A 232 11.70 -5.09 -3.16
C LEU A 232 10.92 -4.03 -3.94
N GLY A 233 10.22 -3.16 -3.20
CA GLY A 233 9.52 -1.99 -3.71
C GLY A 233 10.08 -0.69 -3.13
N VAL A 234 10.12 0.36 -3.95
CA VAL A 234 10.39 1.75 -3.58
C VAL A 234 9.13 2.57 -3.77
N LEU A 235 8.69 3.26 -2.74
CA LEU A 235 7.53 4.14 -2.76
C LEU A 235 7.97 5.59 -2.55
N HIS A 236 7.36 6.53 -3.30
CA HIS A 236 7.73 7.94 -3.20
C HIS A 236 6.53 8.88 -3.42
N ALA A 237 6.53 10.02 -2.72
CA ALA A 237 5.53 11.06 -2.79
C ALA A 237 6.11 12.27 -3.53
N ASP A 238 6.10 12.22 -4.87
CA ASP A 238 6.57 13.30 -5.75
C ASP A 238 8.01 13.75 -5.39
N CYS A 239 8.94 12.78 -5.35
CA CYS A 239 10.35 12.99 -5.01
C CYS A 239 11.21 13.08 -6.27
N ASP A 240 12.01 14.13 -6.39
CA ASP A 240 12.94 14.33 -7.53
C ASP A 240 14.18 13.41 -7.47
N ASP A 241 14.49 12.87 -6.27
CA ASP A 241 15.67 12.04 -6.00
C ASP A 241 15.40 10.52 -6.02
N VAL A 242 14.21 10.10 -6.52
CA VAL A 242 13.82 8.69 -6.51
C VAL A 242 14.72 7.81 -7.36
N ASP A 243 15.11 8.25 -8.56
CA ASP A 243 15.96 7.46 -9.47
C ASP A 243 17.36 7.25 -8.87
N GLU A 244 17.95 8.30 -8.26
CA GLU A 244 19.20 8.18 -7.54
C GLU A 244 19.09 7.21 -6.36
N PHE A 245 17.97 7.29 -5.63
CA PHE A 245 17.71 6.39 -4.49
C PHE A 245 17.60 4.93 -4.94
N VAL A 246 16.85 4.64 -6.01
CA VAL A 246 16.74 3.29 -6.61
C VAL A 246 18.12 2.77 -7.02
N ALA A 247 18.93 3.59 -7.69
CA ALA A 247 20.28 3.20 -8.08
C ALA A 247 21.19 2.81 -6.90
N ARG A 248 20.96 3.42 -5.71
CA ARG A 248 21.69 3.06 -4.48
C ARG A 248 21.24 1.73 -3.88
N LEU A 249 20.03 1.26 -4.18
CA LEU A 249 19.49 -0.01 -3.70
C LEU A 249 19.89 -1.18 -4.59
N GLN A 250 20.06 -0.95 -5.90
CA GLN A 250 20.33 -1.99 -6.89
C GLN A 250 21.49 -2.93 -6.53
N PRO A 251 22.61 -2.50 -5.89
CA PRO A 251 23.69 -3.40 -5.49
C PRO A 251 23.31 -4.46 -4.43
N TYR A 252 22.18 -4.29 -3.77
CA TYR A 252 21.74 -5.15 -2.66
C TYR A 252 20.57 -6.07 -3.02
N TYR A 253 20.04 -5.94 -4.25
CA TYR A 253 18.90 -6.73 -4.71
C TYR A 253 19.05 -7.09 -6.21
N ASP A 254 19.08 -8.38 -6.51
CA ASP A 254 19.29 -8.89 -7.88
C ASP A 254 18.00 -8.90 -8.72
N GLY A 255 16.82 -8.74 -8.08
CA GLY A 255 15.53 -8.71 -8.77
C GLY A 255 15.16 -7.32 -9.31
N GLU A 256 14.01 -7.24 -9.93
CA GLU A 256 13.41 -5.96 -10.34
C GLU A 256 12.91 -5.18 -9.11
N ILE A 257 13.32 -3.91 -9.00
CA ILE A 257 12.81 -3.00 -7.96
C ILE A 257 11.55 -2.33 -8.50
N VAL A 258 10.40 -2.65 -7.91
CA VAL A 258 9.14 -2.00 -8.25
C VAL A 258 9.13 -0.59 -7.68
N VAL A 259 8.87 0.41 -8.52
CA VAL A 259 8.75 1.81 -8.08
C VAL A 259 7.29 2.23 -8.17
N GLY A 260 6.70 2.60 -7.04
CA GLY A 260 5.31 3.09 -6.94
C GLY A 260 5.26 4.52 -6.44
N GLN A 261 4.45 5.34 -7.11
CA GLN A 261 4.17 6.69 -6.65
C GLN A 261 3.07 6.64 -5.58
N ILE A 262 3.34 7.21 -4.41
CA ILE A 262 2.34 7.35 -3.34
C ILE A 262 1.16 8.17 -3.84
N GLY A 263 0.00 7.53 -3.88
CA GLY A 263 -1.24 8.11 -4.33
C GLY A 263 -1.94 8.98 -3.28
N PRO A 264 -3.12 9.51 -3.63
CA PRO A 264 -3.89 10.43 -2.79
C PRO A 264 -4.21 9.90 -1.40
N VAL A 265 -4.53 8.60 -1.27
CA VAL A 265 -4.94 7.99 0.00
C VAL A 265 -3.82 8.07 1.03
N ILE A 266 -2.65 7.57 0.68
CA ILE A 266 -1.50 7.55 1.58
C ILE A 266 -0.84 8.93 1.66
N GLY A 267 -0.79 9.66 0.54
CA GLY A 267 -0.24 11.00 0.45
C GLY A 267 -0.91 12.01 1.37
N ALA A 268 -2.24 11.92 1.57
CA ALA A 268 -2.99 12.75 2.53
C ALA A 268 -2.43 12.63 3.96
N HIS A 269 -1.92 11.46 4.33
CA HIS A 269 -1.41 11.16 5.67
C HIS A 269 0.10 11.30 5.80
N THR A 270 0.88 11.09 4.73
CA THR A 270 2.35 11.12 4.80
C THR A 270 2.95 12.43 4.29
N GLY A 271 2.27 13.09 3.36
CA GLY A 271 2.74 14.33 2.73
C GLY A 271 3.77 14.11 1.64
N ARG A 272 4.00 15.18 0.87
CA ARG A 272 4.99 15.25 -0.21
C ARG A 272 6.40 15.05 0.34
N GLY A 273 7.29 14.50 -0.47
CA GLY A 273 8.68 14.23 -0.11
C GLY A 273 8.88 12.93 0.68
N THR A 274 7.81 12.24 1.05
CA THR A 274 7.91 10.90 1.65
C THR A 274 8.53 9.91 0.67
N ILE A 275 9.48 9.11 1.14
CA ILE A 275 10.10 8.02 0.37
C ILE A 275 10.31 6.83 1.28
N GLY A 276 10.20 5.63 0.74
CA GLY A 276 10.31 4.42 1.54
C GLY A 276 10.66 3.18 0.74
N VAL A 277 10.81 2.08 1.46
CA VAL A 277 11.07 0.74 0.92
C VAL A 277 10.14 -0.26 1.55
N ALA A 278 9.73 -1.26 0.77
CA ALA A 278 8.99 -2.42 1.25
C ALA A 278 9.59 -3.69 0.64
N TYR A 279 9.63 -4.77 1.42
CA TYR A 279 10.14 -6.06 0.97
C TYR A 279 9.59 -7.20 1.85
N HIS A 280 9.71 -8.44 1.37
CA HIS A 280 9.43 -9.64 2.17
C HIS A 280 10.74 -10.26 2.65
N GLU A 281 10.81 -10.61 3.93
CA GLU A 281 11.87 -11.47 4.47
C GLU A 281 11.64 -12.92 4.00
N LYS A 282 12.73 -13.61 3.56
CA LYS A 282 12.68 -15.04 3.18
C LYS A 282 12.54 -15.94 4.40
#